data_9f6d5f27b2127ec83f9a4d34a7bbf54c
#
_entry.id   9f6d5f27b2127ec83f9a4d34a7bbf54c
#
_cell.length_a   1.000
_cell.length_b   1.000
_cell.length_c   1.000
_cell.angle_alpha   90.00
_cell.angle_beta   90.00
_cell.angle_gamma   90.00
#
_symmetry.space_group_name_H-M   'P 1'
#
loop_
_entity.id
_entity.type
_entity.pdbx_description
1 polymer ?
#
loop_
_entity_poly.entity_id
_entity_poly.type
_entity_poly.pdbx_seq_one_letter_code
_entity_poly.pdbx_strand_id
1 'polypeptide(L)'
;MTFEWWFAYLLTSTLLSLSPGSGAINTMTTSINHGYRGAAASIAGLQTGLGIHIVLVGVGLGTLFSRSLLAFEILKWAGAAYLIWLGIQQWRAAGAIDLHTLAQTQSRGRLFKRAVFVNLTNPKSIVFLAALFPQFIMPQQPQLAQYLILGVTTIVVDMIVMTGYATLAQRIAAWIKGPKQMKALNKAFGSLFMLVGALLASARHAX
;
A
#
# COMPACT_ATOMS: atom_id res chain seq x y z
N MET A 1 -0.46 -21.77 -3.05
CA MET A 1 0.48 -20.77 -2.49
C MET A 1 1.14 -21.34 -1.26
N THR A 2 2.46 -21.38 -1.21
CA THR A 2 3.17 -21.90 -0.05
C THR A 2 3.17 -20.89 1.09
N PHE A 3 3.41 -21.39 2.30
CA PHE A 3 3.49 -20.50 3.47
C PHE A 3 4.62 -19.49 3.32
N GLU A 4 5.77 -19.94 2.83
CA GLU A 4 6.92 -19.07 2.66
C GLU A 4 6.63 -17.94 1.67
N TRP A 5 5.93 -18.27 0.59
CA TRP A 5 5.59 -17.28 -0.42
C TRP A 5 4.56 -16.27 0.11
N TRP A 6 3.57 -16.76 0.86
CA TRP A 6 2.61 -15.89 1.52
C TRP A 6 3.28 -15.00 2.56
N PHE A 7 4.22 -15.57 3.32
CA PHE A 7 4.93 -14.79 4.34
C PHE A 7 5.76 -13.68 3.69
N ALA A 8 6.35 -13.95 2.53
CA ALA A 8 7.06 -12.93 1.77
C ALA A 8 6.11 -11.78 1.38
N TYR A 9 4.88 -12.13 0.98
CA TYR A 9 3.88 -11.10 0.68
C TYR A 9 3.47 -10.33 1.92
N LEU A 10 3.30 -11.03 3.03
CA LEU A 10 2.98 -10.38 4.30
C LEU A 10 4.01 -9.33 4.67
N LEU A 11 5.29 -9.67 4.57
CA LEU A 11 6.37 -8.73 4.87
C LEU A 11 6.36 -7.55 3.90
N THR A 12 6.20 -7.83 2.62
CA THR A 12 6.17 -6.78 1.58
C THR A 12 4.99 -5.84 1.79
N SER A 13 3.82 -6.42 2.04
CA SER A 13 2.60 -5.65 2.28
C SER A 13 2.72 -4.78 3.53
N THR A 14 3.35 -5.31 4.56
CA THR A 14 3.57 -4.55 5.80
C THR A 14 4.48 -3.36 5.55
N LEU A 15 5.58 -3.56 4.82
CA LEU A 15 6.48 -2.47 4.47
C LEU A 15 5.76 -1.39 3.67
N LEU A 16 4.95 -1.83 2.71
CA LEU A 16 4.19 -0.90 1.89
C LEU A 16 3.23 -0.06 2.74
N SER A 17 2.51 -0.73 3.62
CA SER A 17 1.52 -0.05 4.47
C SER A 17 2.19 0.90 5.47
N LEU A 18 3.35 0.51 6.01
CA LEU A 18 4.08 1.35 6.96
C LEU A 18 4.65 2.60 6.31
N SER A 19 4.97 2.53 5.02
CA SER A 19 5.51 3.68 4.31
C SER A 19 4.48 4.82 4.32
N PRO A 20 4.81 5.97 4.91
CA PRO A 20 3.82 7.05 5.01
C PRO A 20 3.45 7.61 3.64
N GLY A 21 2.18 7.71 3.41
CA GLY A 21 1.62 8.26 2.19
C GLY A 21 0.33 8.97 2.48
N SER A 22 -0.49 9.19 1.46
CA SER A 22 -1.73 9.95 1.62
C SER A 22 -2.69 9.28 2.60
N GLY A 23 -2.74 7.95 2.62
CA GLY A 23 -3.60 7.23 3.55
C GLY A 23 -3.20 7.44 5.00
N ALA A 24 -1.90 7.33 5.29
CA ALA A 24 -1.39 7.53 6.64
C ALA A 24 -1.58 8.97 7.08
N ILE A 25 -1.33 9.93 6.19
CA ILE A 25 -1.52 11.34 6.50
C ILE A 25 -3.00 11.63 6.78
N ASN A 26 -3.89 11.10 5.97
CA ASN A 26 -5.32 11.26 6.17
C ASN A 26 -5.76 10.66 7.50
N THR A 27 -5.22 9.48 7.84
CA THR A 27 -5.55 8.81 9.09
C THR A 27 -5.09 9.62 10.31
N MET A 28 -3.84 10.10 10.27
CA MET A 28 -3.29 10.88 11.37
C MET A 28 -4.05 12.20 11.54
N THR A 29 -4.29 12.90 10.44
CA THR A 29 -5.01 14.17 10.48
C THR A 29 -6.42 13.97 11.03
N THR A 30 -7.11 12.94 10.58
CA THR A 30 -8.45 12.64 11.04
C THR A 30 -8.46 12.28 12.52
N SER A 31 -7.49 11.47 12.95
CA SER A 31 -7.40 11.07 14.36
C SER A 31 -7.15 12.29 15.27
N ILE A 32 -6.26 13.17 14.84
CA ILE A 32 -5.92 14.36 15.63
C ILE A 32 -7.13 15.29 15.74
N ASN A 33 -7.85 15.47 14.65
CA ASN A 33 -8.94 16.44 14.60
C ASN A 33 -10.30 15.90 15.05
N HIS A 34 -10.51 14.58 14.94
CA HIS A 34 -11.83 13.97 15.17
C HIS A 34 -11.81 12.80 16.14
N GLY A 35 -10.66 12.46 16.69
CA GLY A 35 -10.56 11.38 17.65
C GLY A 35 -10.72 10.00 17.05
N TYR A 36 -10.92 9.00 17.91
CA TYR A 36 -10.94 7.60 17.48
C TYR A 36 -12.14 7.25 16.62
N ARG A 37 -13.30 7.84 16.91
CA ARG A 37 -14.50 7.53 16.11
C ARG A 37 -14.36 8.04 14.68
N GLY A 38 -13.81 9.23 14.52
CA GLY A 38 -13.54 9.76 13.19
C GLY A 38 -12.47 8.94 12.47
N ALA A 39 -11.42 8.56 13.21
CA ALA A 39 -10.36 7.74 12.64
C ALA A 39 -10.91 6.38 12.18
N ALA A 40 -11.79 5.77 12.96
CA ALA A 40 -12.38 4.48 12.57
C ALA A 40 -13.17 4.60 11.27
N ALA A 41 -13.96 5.66 11.13
CA ALA A 41 -14.71 5.91 9.90
C ALA A 41 -13.76 6.12 8.71
N SER A 42 -12.69 6.86 8.94
CA SER A 42 -11.68 7.11 7.91
C SER A 42 -11.00 5.80 7.50
N ILE A 43 -10.58 5.00 8.47
CA ILE A 43 -9.92 3.72 8.18
C ILE A 43 -10.85 2.81 7.38
N ALA A 44 -12.13 2.74 7.76
CA ALA A 44 -13.11 1.96 7.01
C ALA A 44 -13.22 2.44 5.57
N GLY A 45 -13.19 3.74 5.36
CA GLY A 45 -13.19 4.31 4.01
C GLY A 45 -11.94 3.96 3.22
N LEU A 46 -10.78 4.04 3.86
CA LEU A 46 -9.52 3.66 3.21
C LEU A 46 -9.56 2.20 2.77
N GLN A 47 -10.07 1.31 3.63
CA GLN A 47 -10.15 -0.11 3.29
C GLN A 47 -11.17 -0.38 2.18
N THR A 48 -12.24 0.39 2.13
CA THR A 48 -13.20 0.29 1.03
C THR A 48 -12.53 0.66 -0.30
N GLY A 49 -11.79 1.76 -0.33
CA GLY A 49 -11.06 2.16 -1.52
C GLY A 49 -10.00 1.14 -1.92
N LEU A 50 -9.28 0.62 -0.93
CA LEU A 50 -8.28 -0.42 -1.18
C LEU A 50 -8.93 -1.69 -1.72
N GLY A 51 -10.08 -2.08 -1.16
CA GLY A 51 -10.83 -3.24 -1.65
C GLY A 51 -11.26 -3.09 -3.09
N ILE A 52 -11.70 -1.90 -3.47
CA ILE A 52 -12.06 -1.62 -4.86
C ILE A 52 -10.84 -1.80 -5.77
N HIS A 53 -9.68 -1.28 -5.36
CA HIS A 53 -8.45 -1.45 -6.14
C HIS A 53 -8.07 -2.92 -6.25
N ILE A 54 -8.23 -3.69 -5.16
CA ILE A 54 -7.90 -5.12 -5.17
C ILE A 54 -8.78 -5.86 -6.17
N VAL A 55 -10.07 -5.56 -6.19
CA VAL A 55 -10.99 -6.19 -7.13
C VAL A 55 -10.63 -5.83 -8.57
N LEU A 56 -10.36 -4.55 -8.82
CA LEU A 56 -10.00 -4.08 -10.15
C LEU A 56 -8.72 -4.75 -10.65
N VAL A 57 -7.71 -4.80 -9.80
CA VAL A 57 -6.43 -5.43 -10.16
C VAL A 57 -6.61 -6.93 -10.37
N GLY A 58 -7.37 -7.58 -9.48
CA GLY A 58 -7.62 -9.02 -9.60
C GLY A 58 -8.34 -9.39 -10.88
N VAL A 59 -9.40 -8.65 -11.22
CA VAL A 59 -10.13 -8.88 -12.47
C VAL A 59 -9.24 -8.61 -13.68
N GLY A 60 -8.47 -7.51 -13.63
CA GLY A 60 -7.57 -7.16 -14.73
C GLY A 60 -6.50 -8.21 -14.95
N LEU A 61 -5.85 -8.66 -13.88
CA LEU A 61 -4.80 -9.68 -13.99
C LEU A 61 -5.36 -11.02 -14.43
N GLY A 62 -6.54 -11.39 -13.93
CA GLY A 62 -7.17 -12.64 -14.34
C GLY A 62 -7.50 -12.64 -15.82
N THR A 63 -8.03 -11.53 -16.32
CA THR A 63 -8.32 -11.39 -17.74
C THR A 63 -7.04 -11.43 -18.57
N LEU A 64 -6.02 -10.73 -18.11
CA LEU A 64 -4.74 -10.69 -18.81
C LEU A 64 -4.13 -12.08 -18.91
N PHE A 65 -4.12 -12.81 -17.78
CA PHE A 65 -3.56 -14.15 -17.76
C PHE A 65 -4.31 -15.11 -18.69
N SER A 66 -5.64 -15.02 -18.71
CA SER A 66 -6.44 -15.93 -19.54
C SER A 66 -6.26 -15.65 -21.03
N ARG A 67 -5.84 -14.44 -21.41
CA ARG A 67 -5.69 -14.07 -22.81
C ARG A 67 -4.25 -14.17 -23.31
N SER A 68 -3.27 -13.92 -22.47
CA SER A 68 -1.89 -13.90 -22.90
C SER A 68 -0.94 -14.14 -21.73
N LEU A 69 -0.35 -15.31 -21.71
CA LEU A 69 0.66 -15.63 -20.70
C LEU A 69 1.90 -14.75 -20.85
N LEU A 70 2.25 -14.43 -22.11
CA LEU A 70 3.38 -13.56 -22.37
C LEU A 70 3.15 -12.16 -21.80
N ALA A 71 1.96 -11.61 -21.99
CA ALA A 71 1.63 -10.30 -21.45
C ALA A 71 1.69 -10.30 -19.92
N PHE A 72 1.23 -11.36 -19.29
CA PHE A 72 1.31 -11.50 -17.84
C PHE A 72 2.76 -11.51 -17.37
N GLU A 73 3.63 -12.25 -18.06
CA GLU A 73 5.06 -12.31 -17.73
C GLU A 73 5.73 -10.94 -17.90
N ILE A 74 5.38 -10.23 -18.99
CA ILE A 74 5.90 -8.89 -19.21
C ILE A 74 5.49 -7.96 -18.06
N LEU A 75 4.23 -8.07 -17.63
CA LEU A 75 3.73 -7.25 -16.52
C LEU A 75 4.48 -7.56 -15.23
N LYS A 76 4.81 -8.85 -14.98
CA LYS A 76 5.59 -9.22 -13.80
C LYS A 76 6.94 -8.52 -13.78
N TRP A 77 7.67 -8.57 -14.89
CA TRP A 77 8.98 -7.95 -14.97
C TRP A 77 8.89 -6.43 -14.89
N ALA A 78 7.87 -5.86 -15.55
CA ALA A 78 7.63 -4.42 -15.50
C ALA A 78 7.30 -4.00 -14.07
N GLY A 79 6.54 -4.82 -13.34
CA GLY A 79 6.21 -4.55 -11.96
C GLY A 79 7.43 -4.53 -11.04
N ALA A 80 8.32 -5.51 -11.20
CA ALA A 80 9.56 -5.56 -10.42
C ALA A 80 10.43 -4.34 -10.70
N ALA A 81 10.57 -3.98 -11.98
CA ALA A 81 11.33 -2.80 -12.37
C ALA A 81 10.70 -1.53 -11.80
N TYR A 82 9.37 -1.46 -11.81
CA TYR A 82 8.65 -0.31 -11.27
C TYR A 82 8.86 -0.18 -9.76
N LEU A 83 8.89 -1.29 -9.03
CA LEU A 83 9.15 -1.23 -7.59
C LEU A 83 10.53 -0.67 -7.31
N ILE A 84 11.53 -1.05 -8.11
CA ILE A 84 12.87 -0.52 -7.97
C ILE A 84 12.86 0.99 -8.26
N TRP A 85 12.17 1.39 -9.33
CA TRP A 85 12.07 2.81 -9.69
C TRP A 85 11.38 3.61 -8.58
N LEU A 86 10.29 3.08 -8.02
CA LEU A 86 9.61 3.75 -6.90
C LEU A 86 10.52 3.87 -5.69
N GLY A 87 11.32 2.83 -5.43
CA GLY A 87 12.28 2.88 -4.35
C GLY A 87 13.28 4.00 -4.54
N ILE A 88 13.78 4.16 -5.77
CA ILE A 88 14.71 5.24 -6.09
C ILE A 88 14.03 6.60 -5.92
N GLN A 89 12.80 6.73 -6.42
CA GLN A 89 12.04 7.98 -6.29
C GLN A 89 11.80 8.33 -4.83
N GLN A 90 11.44 7.36 -4.01
CA GLN A 90 11.21 7.60 -2.59
C GLN A 90 12.51 7.95 -1.88
N TRP A 91 13.60 7.28 -2.26
CA TRP A 91 14.92 7.54 -1.68
C TRP A 91 15.35 8.98 -1.95
N ARG A 92 15.02 9.51 -3.14
CA ARG A 92 15.37 10.88 -3.53
C ARG A 92 14.41 11.92 -2.99
N ALA A 93 13.23 11.50 -2.54
CA ALA A 93 12.21 12.45 -2.10
C ALA A 93 12.72 13.23 -0.90
N ALA A 94 12.60 14.55 -0.99
CA ALA A 94 12.87 15.45 0.12
C ALA A 94 11.53 16.03 0.50
N GLY A 95 11.15 15.92 1.76
CA GLY A 95 9.89 16.51 2.01
C GLY A 95 9.37 16.49 3.41
N ALA A 96 8.86 17.63 3.81
CA ALA A 96 8.06 17.74 5.00
C ALA A 96 6.63 17.36 4.66
N ILE A 97 6.01 16.63 5.55
CA ILE A 97 4.58 16.33 5.42
C ILE A 97 3.81 17.44 6.11
N ASP A 98 2.87 18.02 5.41
CA ASP A 98 1.99 19.05 5.98
C ASP A 98 0.77 18.38 6.57
N LEU A 99 0.69 18.38 7.90
CA LEU A 99 -0.43 17.81 8.63
C LEU A 99 -1.45 18.89 9.03
N HIS A 100 -1.21 20.11 8.64
CA HIS A 100 -2.10 21.23 8.99
C HIS A 100 -3.22 21.38 7.97
N THR A 101 -4.00 20.34 7.79
CA THR A 101 -5.21 20.45 7.01
C THR A 101 -6.30 21.06 7.86
N LEU A 102 -7.21 21.72 7.18
CA LEU A 102 -8.26 22.50 7.83
C LEU A 102 -9.05 21.67 8.84
N ALA A 103 -9.04 22.14 10.07
CA ALA A 103 -9.73 21.47 11.16
C ALA A 103 -11.21 21.86 11.14
N GLN A 104 -11.94 21.36 10.15
CA GLN A 104 -13.39 21.52 10.11
C GLN A 104 -14.04 20.28 10.67
N THR A 105 -14.99 20.48 11.55
CA THR A 105 -15.75 19.36 12.10
C THR A 105 -16.56 18.71 10.98
N GLN A 106 -16.35 17.42 10.77
CA GLN A 106 -17.03 16.68 9.73
C GLN A 106 -17.72 15.45 10.31
N SER A 107 -18.83 15.07 9.69
CA SER A 107 -19.54 13.86 10.10
C SER A 107 -18.72 12.62 9.75
N ARG A 108 -19.02 11.52 10.44
CA ARG A 108 -18.33 10.26 10.15
C ARG A 108 -18.56 9.80 8.72
N GLY A 109 -19.76 10.00 8.20
CA GLY A 109 -20.06 9.67 6.81
C GLY A 109 -19.17 10.43 5.83
N ARG A 110 -18.96 11.71 6.11
CA ARG A 110 -18.11 12.54 5.25
C ARG A 110 -16.64 12.10 5.35
N LEU A 111 -16.19 11.78 6.56
CA LEU A 111 -14.83 11.27 6.75
C LEU A 111 -14.62 9.95 6.04
N PHE A 112 -15.61 9.07 6.05
CA PHE A 112 -15.57 7.80 5.32
C PHE A 112 -15.44 8.05 3.82
N LYS A 113 -16.32 8.89 3.27
CA LYS A 113 -16.31 9.18 1.83
C LYS A 113 -14.99 9.83 1.40
N ARG A 114 -14.48 10.74 2.22
CA ARG A 114 -13.19 11.37 1.93
C ARG A 114 -12.08 10.33 1.87
N ALA A 115 -12.07 9.40 2.81
CA ALA A 115 -11.05 8.37 2.86
C ALA A 115 -11.14 7.42 1.65
N VAL A 116 -12.36 7.07 1.25
CA VAL A 116 -12.54 6.27 0.03
C VAL A 116 -11.91 6.99 -1.16
N PHE A 117 -12.21 8.28 -1.29
CA PHE A 117 -11.69 9.08 -2.39
C PHE A 117 -10.17 9.22 -2.33
N VAL A 118 -9.62 9.42 -1.11
CA VAL A 118 -8.17 9.51 -0.92
C VAL A 118 -7.49 8.24 -1.45
N ASN A 119 -8.04 7.08 -1.10
CA ASN A 119 -7.41 5.84 -1.54
C ASN A 119 -7.67 5.54 -3.01
N LEU A 120 -8.87 5.84 -3.52
CA LEU A 120 -9.16 5.61 -4.94
C LEU A 120 -8.26 6.45 -5.86
N THR A 121 -7.93 7.67 -5.44
CA THR A 121 -7.07 8.54 -6.22
C THR A 121 -5.59 8.40 -5.88
N ASN A 122 -5.27 7.52 -4.94
CA ASN A 122 -3.89 7.32 -4.51
C ASN A 122 -3.15 6.43 -5.52
N PRO A 123 -2.23 6.99 -6.30
CA PRO A 123 -1.53 6.16 -7.28
C PRO A 123 -0.66 5.10 -6.64
N LYS A 124 -0.21 5.33 -5.40
CA LYS A 124 0.58 4.34 -4.66
C LYS A 124 -0.19 3.03 -4.52
N SER A 125 -1.45 3.12 -4.12
CA SER A 125 -2.27 1.95 -3.84
C SER A 125 -2.47 1.09 -5.09
N ILE A 126 -2.97 1.69 -6.18
CA ILE A 126 -3.29 0.88 -7.36
C ILE A 126 -2.03 0.39 -8.07
N VAL A 127 -1.00 1.22 -8.14
CA VAL A 127 0.22 0.84 -8.85
C VAL A 127 0.97 -0.24 -8.09
N PHE A 128 1.04 -0.13 -6.74
CA PHE A 128 1.68 -1.17 -5.95
C PHE A 128 0.95 -2.50 -6.07
N LEU A 129 -0.38 -2.50 -6.06
CA LEU A 129 -1.14 -3.75 -6.22
C LEU A 129 -0.90 -4.34 -7.61
N ALA A 130 -0.92 -3.51 -8.64
CA ALA A 130 -0.67 -3.99 -10.00
C ALA A 130 0.74 -4.53 -10.17
N ALA A 131 1.72 -3.97 -9.44
CA ALA A 131 3.10 -4.44 -9.50
C ALA A 131 3.32 -5.68 -8.64
N LEU A 132 2.70 -5.73 -7.45
CA LEU A 132 2.97 -6.80 -6.49
C LEU A 132 2.18 -8.07 -6.75
N PHE A 133 0.89 -7.97 -7.08
CA PHE A 133 0.07 -9.17 -7.23
C PHE A 133 0.64 -10.14 -8.26
N PRO A 134 1.07 -9.69 -9.46
CA PRO A 134 1.64 -10.66 -10.41
C PRO A 134 2.89 -11.36 -9.90
N GLN A 135 3.64 -10.73 -9.00
CA GLN A 135 4.84 -11.34 -8.44
C GLN A 135 4.50 -12.58 -7.61
N PHE A 136 3.34 -12.57 -6.96
CA PHE A 136 2.99 -13.59 -5.98
C PHE A 136 1.93 -14.58 -6.46
N ILE A 137 1.34 -14.36 -7.62
CA ILE A 137 0.36 -15.28 -8.19
C ILE A 137 1.10 -16.38 -8.93
N MET A 138 0.74 -17.63 -8.62
CA MET A 138 1.27 -18.81 -9.33
C MET A 138 0.24 -19.22 -10.37
N PRO A 139 0.56 -19.08 -11.68
CA PRO A 139 -0.43 -19.34 -12.72
C PRO A 139 -0.95 -20.77 -12.77
N GLN A 140 -0.15 -21.73 -12.29
CA GLN A 140 -0.52 -23.13 -12.34
C GLN A 140 -1.52 -23.54 -11.27
N GLN A 141 -1.80 -22.68 -10.31
CA GLN A 141 -2.71 -22.95 -9.22
C GLN A 141 -3.97 -22.13 -9.37
N PRO A 142 -5.08 -22.52 -8.69
CA PRO A 142 -6.32 -21.76 -8.77
C PRO A 142 -6.10 -20.31 -8.38
N GLN A 143 -6.49 -19.39 -9.26
CA GLN A 143 -6.16 -17.99 -9.09
C GLN A 143 -7.07 -17.28 -8.09
N LEU A 144 -8.37 -17.63 -8.07
CA LEU A 144 -9.29 -16.93 -7.18
C LEU A 144 -8.88 -17.02 -5.71
N ALA A 145 -8.49 -18.23 -5.28
CA ALA A 145 -8.04 -18.42 -3.90
C ALA A 145 -6.83 -17.56 -3.60
N GLN A 146 -5.90 -17.48 -4.53
CA GLN A 146 -4.70 -16.65 -4.35
C GLN A 146 -5.04 -15.16 -4.24
N TYR A 147 -5.91 -14.68 -5.12
CA TYR A 147 -6.34 -13.27 -5.05
C TYR A 147 -7.05 -12.96 -3.74
N LEU A 148 -7.89 -13.88 -3.26
CA LEU A 148 -8.58 -13.69 -1.99
C LEU A 148 -7.60 -13.66 -0.82
N ILE A 149 -6.63 -14.57 -0.81
CA ILE A 149 -5.62 -14.60 0.25
C ILE A 149 -4.80 -13.31 0.25
N LEU A 150 -4.31 -12.90 -0.92
CA LEU A 150 -3.51 -11.69 -1.02
C LEU A 150 -4.33 -10.45 -0.69
N GLY A 151 -5.58 -10.40 -1.16
CA GLY A 151 -6.46 -9.26 -0.90
C GLY A 151 -6.81 -9.11 0.57
N VAL A 152 -7.19 -10.19 1.22
CA VAL A 152 -7.53 -10.16 2.65
C VAL A 152 -6.29 -9.81 3.46
N THR A 153 -5.14 -10.38 3.11
CA THR A 153 -3.89 -10.06 3.80
C THR A 153 -3.58 -8.56 3.70
N THR A 154 -3.73 -8.00 2.50
CA THR A 154 -3.47 -6.58 2.27
C THR A 154 -4.38 -5.71 3.15
N ILE A 155 -5.67 -6.02 3.17
CA ILE A 155 -6.63 -5.22 3.92
C ILE A 155 -6.37 -5.34 5.43
N VAL A 156 -6.15 -6.55 5.93
CA VAL A 156 -5.92 -6.75 7.36
C VAL A 156 -4.65 -6.04 7.80
N VAL A 157 -3.57 -6.17 7.03
CA VAL A 157 -2.31 -5.51 7.34
C VAL A 157 -2.50 -3.99 7.36
N ASP A 158 -3.14 -3.45 6.33
CA ASP A 158 -3.33 -2.00 6.25
C ASP A 158 -4.22 -1.50 7.38
N MET A 159 -5.24 -2.26 7.74
CA MET A 159 -6.13 -1.89 8.83
C MET A 159 -5.35 -1.81 10.15
N ILE A 160 -4.50 -2.80 10.42
CA ILE A 160 -3.69 -2.81 11.63
C ILE A 160 -2.72 -1.64 11.64
N VAL A 161 -2.03 -1.39 10.52
CA VAL A 161 -1.06 -0.31 10.42
C VAL A 161 -1.75 1.05 10.56
N MET A 162 -2.90 1.24 9.91
CA MET A 162 -3.63 2.50 10.01
C MET A 162 -4.15 2.73 11.44
N THR A 163 -4.56 1.66 12.12
CA THR A 163 -4.95 1.78 13.53
C THR A 163 -3.76 2.23 14.38
N GLY A 164 -2.58 1.72 14.09
CA GLY A 164 -1.36 2.19 14.73
C GLY A 164 -1.10 3.67 14.47
N TYR A 165 -1.22 4.10 13.23
CA TYR A 165 -1.07 5.51 12.88
C TYR A 165 -2.09 6.39 13.60
N ALA A 166 -3.34 5.93 13.69
CA ALA A 166 -4.39 6.68 14.37
C ALA A 166 -4.11 6.80 15.86
N THR A 167 -3.67 5.69 16.48
CA THR A 167 -3.42 5.65 17.91
C THR A 167 -2.22 6.49 18.31
N LEU A 168 -1.15 6.46 17.50
CA LEU A 168 0.08 7.17 17.78
C LEU A 168 0.21 8.46 16.98
N ALA A 169 -0.92 8.97 16.48
CA ALA A 169 -0.92 10.06 15.49
C ALA A 169 -0.13 11.27 15.95
N GLN A 170 -0.36 11.72 17.21
CA GLN A 170 0.31 12.92 17.69
C GLN A 170 1.81 12.73 17.82
N ARG A 171 2.23 11.57 18.31
CA ARG A 171 3.67 11.27 18.46
C ARG A 171 4.34 11.14 17.10
N ILE A 172 3.73 10.42 16.18
CA ILE A 172 4.29 10.24 14.85
C ILE A 172 4.34 11.58 14.11
N ALA A 173 3.26 12.36 14.20
CA ALA A 173 3.20 13.67 13.53
C ALA A 173 4.31 14.60 14.03
N ALA A 174 4.54 14.61 15.36
CA ALA A 174 5.59 15.44 15.92
C ALA A 174 6.97 14.99 15.45
N TRP A 175 7.17 13.68 15.33
CA TRP A 175 8.47 13.14 14.92
C TRP A 175 8.75 13.40 13.42
N ILE A 176 7.76 13.21 12.56
CA ILE A 176 7.97 13.36 11.11
C ILE A 176 7.86 14.80 10.61
N LYS A 177 7.56 15.75 11.51
CA LYS A 177 7.54 17.16 11.14
C LYS A 177 8.91 17.66 10.68
N GLY A 178 9.98 17.09 11.23
CA GLY A 178 11.32 17.49 10.88
C GLY A 178 11.72 16.99 9.50
N PRO A 179 12.33 17.84 8.67
CA PRO A 179 12.75 17.40 7.34
C PRO A 179 13.78 16.27 7.39
N LYS A 180 14.64 16.24 8.42
CA LYS A 180 15.64 15.19 8.55
C LYS A 180 15.01 13.82 8.78
N GLN A 181 14.01 13.76 9.66
CA GLN A 181 13.33 12.51 9.96
C GLN A 181 12.58 11.99 8.73
N MET A 182 11.90 12.88 8.02
CA MET A 182 11.17 12.49 6.83
C MET A 182 12.10 12.02 5.73
N LYS A 183 13.24 12.69 5.57
CA LYS A 183 14.25 12.28 4.60
C LYS A 183 14.81 10.91 4.94
N ALA A 184 15.08 10.66 6.23
CA ALA A 184 15.57 9.35 6.68
C ALA A 184 14.56 8.26 6.41
N LEU A 185 13.26 8.51 6.68
CA LEU A 185 12.19 7.56 6.39
C LEU A 185 12.11 7.27 4.90
N ASN A 186 12.15 8.30 4.08
CA ASN A 186 12.08 8.13 2.63
C ASN A 186 13.23 7.28 2.11
N LYS A 187 14.43 7.51 2.64
CA LYS A 187 15.60 6.71 2.24
C LYS A 187 15.48 5.27 2.69
N ALA A 188 15.02 5.05 3.92
CA ALA A 188 14.86 3.70 4.45
C ALA A 188 13.82 2.91 3.65
N PHE A 189 12.63 3.48 3.45
CA PHE A 189 11.58 2.79 2.69
C PHE A 189 11.95 2.66 1.22
N GLY A 190 12.58 3.66 0.63
CA GLY A 190 13.05 3.58 -0.75
C GLY A 190 14.04 2.43 -0.93
N SER A 191 14.98 2.30 0.01
CA SER A 191 15.95 1.21 -0.02
C SER A 191 15.26 -0.14 0.10
N LEU A 192 14.27 -0.25 0.99
CA LEU A 192 13.52 -1.49 1.18
C LEU A 192 12.73 -1.86 -0.08
N PHE A 193 12.11 -0.88 -0.74
CA PHE A 193 11.37 -1.15 -1.98
C PHE A 193 12.31 -1.60 -3.09
N MET A 194 13.48 -0.99 -3.19
CA MET A 194 14.47 -1.43 -4.18
C MET A 194 14.93 -2.86 -3.89
N LEU A 195 15.17 -3.17 -2.62
CA LEU A 195 15.57 -4.51 -2.22
C LEU A 195 14.49 -5.54 -2.53
N VAL A 196 13.24 -5.23 -2.21
CA VAL A 196 12.12 -6.14 -2.49
C VAL A 196 12.01 -6.39 -4.00
N GLY A 197 12.09 -5.32 -4.80
CA GLY A 197 12.04 -5.47 -6.25
C GLY A 197 13.16 -6.34 -6.78
N ALA A 198 14.38 -6.12 -6.28
CA ALA A 198 15.54 -6.92 -6.71
C ALA A 198 15.41 -8.39 -6.30
N LEU A 199 14.94 -8.63 -5.06
CA LEU A 199 14.75 -10.00 -4.57
C LEU A 199 13.68 -10.74 -5.37
N LEU A 200 12.57 -10.05 -5.69
CA LEU A 200 11.50 -10.65 -6.48
C LEU A 200 11.98 -10.97 -7.90
N ALA A 201 12.77 -10.10 -8.49
CA ALA A 201 13.31 -10.35 -9.82
C ALA A 201 14.27 -11.53 -9.82
N SER A 202 15.15 -11.61 -8.81
CA SER A 202 16.13 -12.68 -8.75
C SER A 202 15.51 -14.03 -8.37
N ALA A 203 14.45 -14.05 -7.60
CA ALA A 203 13.77 -15.30 -7.21
C ALA A 203 13.19 -16.02 -8.41
N ARG A 204 12.89 -15.31 -9.49
CA ARG A 204 12.33 -15.92 -10.71
C ARG A 204 13.36 -16.65 -11.53
N HIS A 205 14.61 -16.24 -11.43
CA HIS A 205 15.68 -16.92 -12.14
C HIS A 205 16.05 -18.24 -11.47
N ALA A 206 15.64 -18.44 -10.23
CA ALA A 206 15.90 -19.69 -9.50
C ALA A 206 14.86 -20.77 -9.75
N UNK A 207 14.06 -20.29 -10.19
CA UNK A 207 13.01 -21.16 -10.47
C UNK A 207 13.00 -21.81 -11.65
#